data_19185780df60df09ee45d9dd0ef3bd17
#
_entry.id   19185780df60df09ee45d9dd0ef3bd17
#
_cell.length_a   1.000
_cell.length_b   1.000
_cell.length_c   1.000
_cell.angle_alpha   90.00
_cell.angle_beta   90.00
_cell.angle_gamma   90.00
#
_symmetry.space_group_name_H-M   'P 1'
#
loop_
_entity.id
_entity.type
_entity.pdbx_description
1 polymer ?
#
loop_
_entity_poly.entity_id
_entity_poly.type
_entity_poly.pdbx_seq_one_letter_code
_entity_poly.pdbx_strand_id
1 'polypeptide(L)'
;MRVFYIFKIKEEFKYLYKDNPSSLYNLLKQIYYLGKDDISYGENIFHQLTDEIDSDSLDRNLFIKLHKEIPYSKRDNVHIMNNLYKDEVSRMKIKRAFIKVETESSFSSFFNYLSLYDDNFFACDFSYLDFFFLDSLKTLV
;
A
#
# COMPACT_ATOMS: atom_id res chain seq x y z
N MET A 1 -0.12 -16.77 -1.24
CA MET A 1 -0.73 -15.43 -1.09
C MET A 1 0.39 -14.39 -0.94
N ARG A 2 0.30 -13.32 -1.71
CA ARG A 2 1.28 -12.23 -1.63
C ARG A 2 0.79 -11.16 -0.65
N VAL A 3 1.74 -10.53 0.02
CA VAL A 3 1.46 -9.46 0.99
C VAL A 3 2.20 -8.20 0.57
N PHE A 4 1.43 -7.15 0.31
CA PHE A 4 1.98 -5.83 -0.01
C PHE A 4 1.78 -4.89 1.17
N TYR A 5 2.84 -4.17 1.51
CA TYR A 5 2.78 -3.06 2.46
C TYR A 5 2.84 -1.77 1.65
N ILE A 6 1.88 -0.89 1.86
CA ILE A 6 1.75 0.36 1.12
C ILE A 6 1.98 1.51 2.07
N PHE A 7 2.95 2.36 1.74
CA PHE A 7 3.36 3.49 2.56
C PHE A 7 3.03 4.79 1.84
N LYS A 8 2.59 5.78 2.61
CA LYS A 8 2.42 7.14 2.08
C LYS A 8 3.75 7.87 2.22
N ILE A 9 4.48 7.98 1.12
CA ILE A 9 5.79 8.60 1.09
C ILE A 9 5.62 10.12 1.07
N LYS A 10 6.42 10.83 1.86
CA LYS A 10 6.43 12.29 1.81
C LYS A 10 6.79 12.77 0.41
N GLU A 11 6.12 13.82 -0.03
CA GLU A 11 6.24 14.30 -1.42
C GLU A 11 7.68 14.59 -1.82
N GLU A 12 8.47 15.19 -0.93
CA GLU A 12 9.88 15.48 -1.19
C GLU A 12 10.69 14.22 -1.46
N PHE A 13 10.41 13.12 -0.76
CA PHE A 13 11.11 11.85 -0.96
C PHE A 13 10.57 11.11 -2.17
N LYS A 14 9.29 11.21 -2.49
CA LYS A 14 8.76 10.70 -3.74
C LYS A 14 9.48 11.34 -4.93
N TYR A 15 9.63 12.65 -4.89
CA TYR A 15 10.34 13.37 -5.94
C TYR A 15 11.79 12.88 -6.07
N LEU A 16 12.46 12.67 -4.93
CA LEU A 16 13.85 12.20 -4.90
C LEU A 16 14.01 10.79 -5.45
N TYR A 17 13.06 9.88 -5.16
CA TYR A 17 13.19 8.45 -5.50
C TYR A 17 12.40 8.03 -6.73
N LYS A 18 11.66 8.93 -7.38
CA LYS A 18 10.80 8.54 -8.51
C LYS A 18 11.56 7.88 -9.66
N ASP A 19 12.80 8.27 -9.89
CA ASP A 19 13.65 7.71 -10.95
C ASP A 19 14.52 6.54 -10.46
N ASN A 20 14.53 6.30 -9.15
CA ASN A 20 15.27 5.20 -8.54
C ASN A 20 14.46 4.60 -7.37
N PRO A 21 13.31 4.00 -7.65
CA PRO A 21 12.47 3.46 -6.58
C PRO A 21 13.10 2.26 -5.86
N SER A 22 14.07 1.59 -6.46
CA SER A 22 14.78 0.48 -5.81
C SER A 22 15.53 0.94 -4.56
N SER A 23 16.07 2.15 -4.55
CA SER A 23 16.73 2.70 -3.36
C SER A 23 15.76 2.92 -2.22
N LEU A 24 14.58 3.42 -2.51
CA LEU A 24 13.52 3.58 -1.51
C LEU A 24 13.06 2.21 -0.98
N TYR A 25 12.86 1.26 -1.87
CA TYR A 25 12.48 -0.09 -1.49
C TYR A 25 13.52 -0.72 -0.56
N ASN A 26 14.80 -0.61 -0.88
CA ASN A 26 15.87 -1.17 -0.06
C ASN A 26 15.91 -0.53 1.33
N LEU A 27 15.68 0.75 1.42
CA LEU A 27 15.64 1.45 2.71
C LEU A 27 14.46 0.99 3.56
N LEU A 28 13.26 0.89 2.97
CA LEU A 28 12.07 0.39 3.66
C LEU A 28 12.25 -1.08 4.07
N LYS A 29 12.89 -1.89 3.23
CA LYS A 29 13.18 -3.28 3.53
C LYS A 29 14.12 -3.41 4.73
N GLN A 30 15.15 -2.58 4.81
CA GLN A 30 16.05 -2.55 5.95
C GLN A 30 15.28 -2.21 7.23
N ILE A 31 14.39 -1.23 7.19
CA ILE A 31 13.56 -0.86 8.34
C ILE A 31 12.66 -2.04 8.75
N TYR A 32 12.05 -2.71 7.79
CA TYR A 32 11.16 -3.85 8.03
C TYR A 32 11.88 -5.01 8.75
N TYR A 33 13.14 -5.24 8.41
CA TYR A 33 13.93 -6.35 8.95
C TYR A 33 14.85 -5.95 10.12
N LEU A 34 14.73 -4.72 10.64
CA LEU A 34 15.53 -4.29 11.79
C LEU A 34 15.22 -5.14 13.02
N GLY A 35 16.29 -5.48 13.77
CA GLY A 35 16.13 -6.16 15.04
C GLY A 35 15.60 -5.24 16.13
N LYS A 36 15.24 -5.83 17.27
CA LYS A 36 14.64 -5.10 18.39
C LYS A 36 15.53 -3.97 18.91
N ASP A 37 16.84 -4.12 18.83
CA ASP A 37 17.80 -3.13 19.35
C ASP A 37 17.85 -1.86 18.50
N ASP A 38 17.39 -1.94 17.23
CA ASP A 38 17.45 -0.84 16.28
C ASP A 38 16.08 -0.24 15.96
N ILE A 39 15.04 -0.61 16.72
CA ILE A 39 13.67 -0.16 16.46
C ILE A 39 13.55 1.36 16.48
N SER A 40 14.17 2.04 17.48
CA SER A 40 14.10 3.50 17.59
C SER A 40 14.71 4.19 16.38
N TYR A 41 15.84 3.67 15.89
CA TYR A 41 16.49 4.21 14.70
C TYR A 41 15.62 4.03 13.46
N GLY A 42 15.06 2.83 13.30
CA GLY A 42 14.15 2.53 12.19
C GLY A 42 12.89 3.39 12.22
N GLU A 43 12.28 3.58 13.39
CA GLU A 43 11.12 4.45 13.54
C GLU A 43 11.42 5.89 13.15
N ASN A 44 12.57 6.41 13.56
CA ASN A 44 12.96 7.78 13.21
C ASN A 44 13.10 7.96 11.70
N ILE A 45 13.77 7.02 11.02
CA ILE A 45 13.92 7.08 9.57
C ILE A 45 12.56 6.93 8.90
N PHE A 46 11.74 5.98 9.38
CA PHE A 46 10.41 5.73 8.82
C PHE A 46 9.54 7.00 8.88
N HIS A 47 9.54 7.69 10.02
CA HIS A 47 8.77 8.93 10.18
C HIS A 47 9.31 10.09 9.37
N GLN A 48 10.60 10.06 9.01
CA GLN A 48 11.14 11.05 8.08
C GLN A 48 10.71 10.80 6.64
N LEU A 49 10.56 9.54 6.25
CA LEU A 49 10.21 9.14 4.88
C LEU A 49 8.72 9.18 4.61
N THR A 50 7.89 8.91 5.62
CA THR A 50 6.46 8.65 5.43
C THR A 50 5.60 9.66 6.17
N ASP A 51 4.40 9.91 5.61
CA ASP A 51 3.32 10.60 6.30
C ASP A 51 2.34 9.60 6.87
N GLU A 52 1.63 10.00 7.92
CA GLU A 52 0.53 9.21 8.43
C GLU A 52 -0.62 9.18 7.41
N ILE A 53 -1.30 8.04 7.36
CA ILE A 53 -2.49 7.86 6.53
C ILE A 53 -3.71 8.21 7.38
N ASP A 54 -4.60 9.05 6.85
CA ASP A 54 -5.91 9.30 7.47
C ASP A 54 -6.78 8.07 7.21
N SER A 55 -6.65 7.06 8.08
CA SER A 55 -7.29 5.77 7.89
C SER A 55 -8.81 5.88 7.90
N ASP A 56 -9.40 6.73 8.73
CA ASP A 56 -10.86 6.87 8.82
C ASP A 56 -11.42 7.49 7.55
N SER A 57 -10.76 8.50 7.02
CA SER A 57 -11.17 9.15 5.77
C SER A 57 -11.06 8.20 4.59
N LEU A 58 -9.95 7.47 4.50
CA LEU A 58 -9.71 6.52 3.40
C LEU A 58 -10.69 5.35 3.47
N ASP A 59 -10.95 4.79 4.66
CA ASP A 59 -11.94 3.74 4.85
C ASP A 59 -13.31 4.15 4.33
N ARG A 60 -13.76 5.35 4.71
CA ARG A 60 -15.07 5.87 4.25
C ARG A 60 -15.09 6.11 2.76
N ASN A 61 -14.03 6.68 2.21
CA ASN A 61 -13.93 6.96 0.78
C ASN A 61 -14.05 5.68 -0.05
N LEU A 62 -13.32 4.64 0.35
CA LEU A 62 -13.35 3.36 -0.33
C LEU A 62 -14.70 2.67 -0.19
N PHE A 63 -15.30 2.70 0.99
CA PHE A 63 -16.61 2.13 1.20
C PHE A 63 -17.67 2.80 0.33
N ILE A 64 -17.66 4.12 0.27
CA ILE A 64 -18.61 4.87 -0.55
C ILE A 64 -18.47 4.52 -2.03
N LYS A 65 -17.24 4.36 -2.52
CA LYS A 65 -16.98 4.02 -3.92
C LYS A 65 -17.31 2.57 -4.25
N LEU A 66 -17.10 1.65 -3.31
CA LEU A 66 -17.10 0.22 -3.61
C LEU A 66 -18.34 -0.53 -3.11
N HIS A 67 -19.11 0.02 -2.17
CA HIS A 67 -20.18 -0.75 -1.51
C HIS A 67 -21.26 -1.27 -2.45
N LYS A 68 -21.44 -0.67 -3.62
CA LYS A 68 -22.39 -1.12 -4.63
C LYS A 68 -21.81 -2.19 -5.58
N GLU A 69 -20.52 -2.40 -5.54
CA GLU A 69 -19.86 -3.41 -6.38
C GLU A 69 -20.11 -4.80 -5.79
N ILE A 70 -20.60 -5.71 -6.60
CA ILE A 70 -20.96 -7.07 -6.16
C ILE A 70 -19.77 -7.81 -5.55
N PRO A 71 -18.54 -7.75 -6.14
CA PRO A 71 -17.41 -8.48 -5.58
C PRO A 71 -16.87 -7.91 -4.27
N TYR A 72 -17.25 -6.68 -3.92
CA TYR A 72 -16.73 -6.01 -2.74
C TYR A 72 -17.56 -6.33 -1.50
N SER A 73 -16.88 -6.52 -0.38
CA SER A 73 -17.51 -6.58 0.94
C SER A 73 -16.58 -5.98 1.98
N LYS A 74 -17.14 -5.62 3.13
CA LYS A 74 -16.35 -5.12 4.25
C LYS A 74 -16.78 -5.85 5.50
N ARG A 75 -15.84 -6.43 6.23
CA ARG A 75 -16.07 -7.08 7.51
C ARG A 75 -15.18 -6.40 8.54
N ASP A 76 -15.79 -5.78 9.56
CA ASP A 76 -15.09 -4.95 10.54
C ASP A 76 -14.31 -3.85 9.83
N ASN A 77 -12.99 -3.83 9.94
CA ASN A 77 -12.14 -2.85 9.26
C ASN A 77 -11.35 -3.47 8.09
N VAL A 78 -11.79 -4.62 7.60
CA VAL A 78 -11.13 -5.30 6.47
C VAL A 78 -11.98 -5.14 5.21
N HIS A 79 -11.40 -4.57 4.18
CA HIS A 79 -12.01 -4.51 2.84
C HIS A 79 -11.67 -5.80 2.09
N ILE A 80 -12.67 -6.40 1.48
CA ILE A 80 -12.52 -7.69 0.80
C ILE A 80 -12.99 -7.55 -0.65
N MET A 81 -12.16 -7.99 -1.58
CA MET A 81 -12.52 -8.09 -2.99
C MET A 81 -12.44 -9.55 -3.40
N ASN A 82 -13.59 -10.13 -3.76
CA ASN A 82 -13.68 -11.51 -4.23
C ASN A 82 -14.35 -11.48 -5.60
N ASN A 83 -13.54 -11.36 -6.65
CA ASN A 83 -14.01 -11.24 -8.02
C ASN A 83 -13.65 -12.50 -8.79
N LEU A 84 -14.64 -13.37 -8.96
CA LEU A 84 -14.46 -14.66 -9.64
C LEU A 84 -14.13 -14.50 -11.13
N TYR A 85 -14.62 -13.43 -11.77
CA TYR A 85 -14.34 -13.17 -13.18
C TYR A 85 -12.89 -12.77 -13.45
N LYS A 86 -12.24 -12.19 -12.46
CA LYS A 86 -10.85 -11.75 -12.57
C LYS A 86 -9.90 -12.63 -11.76
N ASP A 87 -10.40 -13.73 -11.20
CA ASP A 87 -9.64 -14.60 -10.31
C ASP A 87 -8.94 -13.82 -9.19
N GLU A 88 -9.64 -12.81 -8.66
CA GLU A 88 -9.07 -11.98 -7.61
C GLU A 88 -9.69 -12.30 -6.25
N VAL A 89 -8.84 -12.61 -5.28
CA VAL A 89 -9.20 -12.62 -3.86
C VAL A 89 -8.20 -11.72 -3.14
N SER A 90 -8.65 -10.57 -2.69
CA SER A 90 -7.80 -9.58 -2.01
C SER A 90 -8.44 -9.14 -0.71
N ARG A 91 -7.60 -8.88 0.30
CA ARG A 91 -8.00 -8.30 1.56
C ARG A 91 -7.13 -7.09 1.84
N MET A 92 -7.74 -6.02 2.31
CA MET A 92 -7.01 -4.80 2.61
C MET A 92 -7.38 -4.28 3.99
N LYS A 93 -6.36 -3.95 4.76
CA LYS A 93 -6.51 -3.32 6.06
C LYS A 93 -5.74 -2.02 6.08
N ILE A 94 -6.41 -0.94 6.42
CA ILE A 94 -5.83 0.40 6.44
C ILE A 94 -5.45 0.77 7.86
N LYS A 95 -4.18 1.09 8.07
CA LYS A 95 -3.64 1.59 9.33
C LYS A 95 -3.07 2.98 9.13
N ARG A 96 -2.73 3.66 10.22
CA ARG A 96 -2.11 5.00 10.13
C ARG A 96 -0.73 4.97 9.50
N ALA A 97 0.05 3.95 9.83
CA ALA A 97 1.44 3.85 9.37
C ALA A 97 1.56 3.24 7.97
N PHE A 98 0.65 2.36 7.59
CA PHE A 98 0.70 1.68 6.31
C PHE A 98 -0.64 1.01 5.99
N ILE A 99 -0.79 0.61 4.74
CA ILE A 99 -1.90 -0.22 4.28
C ILE A 99 -1.35 -1.61 3.99
N LYS A 100 -2.02 -2.64 4.47
CA LYS A 100 -1.65 -4.03 4.19
C LYS A 100 -2.65 -4.63 3.21
N VAL A 101 -2.16 -5.12 2.08
CA VAL A 101 -2.97 -5.80 1.06
C VAL A 101 -2.46 -7.22 0.91
N GLU A 102 -3.35 -8.18 1.15
CA GLU A 102 -3.09 -9.61 0.90
C GLU A 102 -3.86 -10.00 -0.35
N THR A 103 -3.18 -10.60 -1.31
CA THR A 103 -3.80 -11.01 -2.58
C THR A 103 -3.25 -12.34 -3.05
N GLU A 104 -4.09 -13.15 -3.68
CA GLU A 104 -3.66 -14.45 -4.22
C GLU A 104 -2.93 -14.30 -5.55
N SER A 105 -3.09 -13.16 -6.22
CA SER A 105 -2.39 -12.88 -7.47
C SER A 105 -1.27 -11.86 -7.26
N SER A 106 -0.58 -11.53 -8.34
CA SER A 106 0.48 -10.51 -8.29
C SER A 106 -0.07 -9.08 -8.29
N PHE A 107 -1.39 -8.92 -8.40
CA PHE A 107 -2.03 -7.62 -8.50
C PHE A 107 -3.34 -7.62 -7.73
N SER A 108 -3.72 -6.46 -7.19
CA SER A 108 -5.01 -6.26 -6.54
C SER A 108 -5.71 -5.03 -7.13
N SER A 109 -7.01 -5.14 -7.35
CA SER A 109 -7.81 -4.00 -7.80
C SER A 109 -7.82 -2.84 -6.79
N PHE A 110 -7.54 -3.11 -5.52
CA PHE A 110 -7.40 -2.06 -4.52
C PHE A 110 -6.29 -1.07 -4.88
N PHE A 111 -5.25 -1.51 -5.56
CA PHE A 111 -4.17 -0.60 -5.99
C PHE A 111 -4.68 0.53 -6.87
N ASN A 112 -5.60 0.24 -7.78
CA ASN A 112 -6.19 1.26 -8.66
C ASN A 112 -6.97 2.31 -7.87
N TYR A 113 -7.78 1.87 -6.91
CA TYR A 113 -8.56 2.78 -6.07
C TYR A 113 -7.67 3.64 -5.19
N LEU A 114 -6.62 3.06 -4.62
CA LEU A 114 -5.66 3.79 -3.81
C LEU A 114 -4.90 4.82 -4.63
N SER A 115 -4.52 4.48 -5.88
CA SER A 115 -3.81 5.40 -6.76
C SER A 115 -4.64 6.65 -7.12
N LEU A 116 -5.96 6.50 -7.14
CA LEU A 116 -6.87 7.62 -7.39
C LEU A 116 -7.05 8.50 -6.15
N TYR A 117 -6.82 7.95 -4.97
CA TYR A 117 -6.97 8.69 -3.72
C TYR A 117 -5.75 9.55 -3.41
N ASP A 118 -4.54 9.03 -3.63
CA ASP A 118 -3.30 9.74 -3.30
C ASP A 118 -2.19 9.32 -4.26
N ASP A 119 -1.38 10.28 -4.70
CA ASP A 119 -0.28 10.04 -5.63
C ASP A 119 0.99 9.54 -4.97
N ASN A 120 1.05 9.52 -3.64
CA ASN A 120 2.27 9.30 -2.89
C ASN A 120 2.38 7.89 -2.29
N PHE A 121 1.49 6.98 -2.66
CA PHE A 121 1.54 5.60 -2.18
C PHE A 121 2.61 4.79 -2.90
N PHE A 122 3.40 4.07 -2.11
CA PHE A 122 4.45 3.17 -2.59
C PHE A 122 4.21 1.78 -2.04
N ALA A 123 4.07 0.78 -2.91
CA ALA A 123 3.79 -0.59 -2.53
C ALA A 123 5.07 -1.42 -2.51
N CYS A 124 5.23 -2.25 -1.48
CA CYS A 124 6.37 -3.15 -1.32
C CYS A 124 5.90 -4.55 -0.97
N ASP A 125 6.40 -5.54 -1.70
CA ASP A 125 6.33 -6.93 -1.31
C ASP A 125 7.74 -7.40 -0.96
N PHE A 126 8.05 -7.48 0.33
CA PHE A 126 9.40 -7.78 0.79
C PHE A 126 9.80 -9.23 0.56
N SER A 127 8.82 -10.13 0.43
CA SER A 127 9.09 -11.56 0.19
C SER A 127 9.43 -11.86 -1.26
N TYR A 128 8.76 -11.16 -2.20
CA TYR A 128 8.94 -11.39 -3.64
C TYR A 128 9.80 -10.32 -4.31
N LEU A 129 10.38 -9.40 -3.52
CA LEU A 129 11.26 -8.34 -4.03
C LEU A 129 10.59 -7.48 -5.10
N ASP A 130 9.32 -7.15 -4.88
CA ASP A 130 8.52 -6.34 -5.80
C ASP A 130 8.16 -5.01 -5.17
N PHE A 131 8.15 -3.96 -5.98
CA PHE A 131 7.85 -2.61 -5.50
C PHE A 131 7.44 -1.71 -6.66
N PHE A 132 6.55 -0.75 -6.38
CA PHE A 132 6.16 0.25 -7.36
C PHE A 132 5.40 1.39 -6.68
N PHE A 133 5.48 2.59 -7.25
CA PHE A 133 4.57 3.68 -6.88
C PHE A 133 3.20 3.41 -7.51
N LEU A 134 2.12 3.56 -6.73
CA LEU A 134 0.78 3.25 -7.23
C LEU A 134 0.35 4.20 -8.35
N ASP A 135 0.83 5.44 -8.35
CA ASP A 135 0.47 6.38 -9.41
C ASP A 135 1.01 5.96 -10.79
N SER A 136 2.01 5.07 -10.84
CA SER A 136 2.48 4.50 -12.12
C SER A 136 1.38 3.72 -12.83
N LEU A 137 0.38 3.22 -12.11
CA LEU A 137 -0.75 2.49 -12.70
C LEU A 137 -1.63 3.40 -13.57
N LYS A 138 -1.64 4.69 -13.31
CA LYS A 138 -2.42 5.66 -14.11
C LYS A 138 -1.92 5.77 -15.54
N THR A 139 -0.66 5.45 -15.78
CA THR A 139 -0.06 5.55 -17.10
C THR A 139 -0.30 4.32 -17.97
N LEU A 140 -0.91 3.27 -17.40
CA LEU A 140 -1.20 2.02 -18.09
C LEU A 140 -2.58 1.99 -18.75
N VAL A 141 -3.31 3.07 -18.65
CA VAL A 141 -4.67 3.18 -19.19
C VAL A 141 -4.64 3.59 -20.64
#